data_18371a2a1c2453a3e5f57cb9bebf16fe
#
_entry.id   18371a2a1c2453a3e5f57cb9bebf16fe
#
_cell.length_a   1.000
_cell.length_b   1.000
_cell.length_c   1.000
_cell.angle_alpha   90.00
_cell.angle_beta   90.00
_cell.angle_gamma   90.00
#
_symmetry.space_group_name_H-M   'P 1'
#
loop_
_entity.id
_entity.type
_entity.pdbx_description
1 polymer ?
#
loop_
_entity_poly.entity_id
_entity_poly.type
_entity_poly.pdbx_seq_one_letter_code
_entity_poly.pdbx_strand_id
1 'polypeptide(L)'
;MKSLLINAGFGWCATTPLFRTLHKTNNYCIKKSQREGGYRKEPDILLKILERHTDIEDYVDYINSLPGERVTDFSNSNADLPEEFIDEIAPTLLNHFDVKVTMIVRDPVRRYYSLCNHLYKEDIRNRIHGTSIQYFRHMLKHFNHSYVRTYRMYRKWFPTHIMVMEDLWKNEKEELPKLSEFLEYPLKELHPNVYHDGIKHDKLKDQWTDDIPLSPIGYQMARTKLAWIYNEWYNEFGSLPVSWL
;
A
#
# COMPACT_ATOMS: atom_id res chain seq x y z
N MET A 1 8.87 3.76 -24.63
CA MET A 1 9.11 3.05 -23.34
C MET A 1 7.80 3.07 -22.59
N LYS A 2 7.35 1.93 -22.02
CA LYS A 2 6.12 1.92 -21.19
C LYS A 2 6.36 2.66 -19.89
N SER A 3 5.32 3.34 -19.38
CA SER A 3 5.34 3.89 -18.03
C SER A 3 4.88 2.82 -17.03
N LEU A 4 5.69 2.54 -16.02
CA LEU A 4 5.44 1.56 -14.97
C LEU A 4 5.23 2.28 -13.64
N LEU A 5 4.04 2.16 -13.06
CA LEU A 5 3.75 2.63 -11.72
C LEU A 5 3.82 1.48 -10.72
N ILE A 6 4.83 1.50 -9.86
CA ILE A 6 4.95 0.56 -8.74
C ILE A 6 4.31 1.22 -7.51
N ASN A 7 3.40 0.50 -6.86
CA ASN A 7 2.93 0.91 -5.54
C ASN A 7 3.74 0.19 -4.46
N ALA A 8 4.55 0.95 -3.74
CA ALA A 8 5.29 0.50 -2.56
C ALA A 8 4.50 0.77 -1.26
N GLY A 9 3.19 0.90 -1.38
CA GLY A 9 2.29 1.12 -0.25
C GLY A 9 2.03 -0.15 0.53
N PHE A 10 1.98 0.01 1.81
CA PHE A 10 1.75 -1.09 2.75
C PHE A 10 0.31 -1.58 2.71
N GLY A 11 0.10 -2.86 2.98
CA GLY A 11 -1.23 -3.39 3.23
C GLY A 11 -1.98 -2.57 4.31
N TRP A 12 -3.30 -2.52 4.21
CA TRP A 12 -4.21 -1.75 5.10
C TRP A 12 -4.04 -0.22 5.05
N CYS A 13 -3.40 0.29 3.99
CA CYS A 13 -3.24 1.72 3.70
C CYS A 13 -4.07 2.18 2.49
N ALA A 14 -5.21 1.56 2.20
CA ALA A 14 -6.11 1.93 1.10
C ALA A 14 -5.49 1.86 -0.32
N THR A 15 -4.56 0.95 -0.55
CA THR A 15 -3.97 0.73 -1.88
C THR A 15 -5.00 0.26 -2.93
N THR A 16 -6.02 -0.51 -2.51
CA THR A 16 -7.10 -0.98 -3.40
C THR A 16 -7.95 0.14 -3.99
N PRO A 17 -8.35 1.17 -3.24
CA PRO A 17 -8.98 2.37 -3.78
C PRO A 17 -8.22 3.03 -4.90
N LEU A 18 -6.97 3.35 -4.66
CA LEU A 18 -6.12 3.99 -5.67
C LEU A 18 -5.99 3.11 -6.92
N PHE A 19 -5.74 1.82 -6.73
CA PHE A 19 -5.71 0.86 -7.81
C PHE A 19 -6.98 0.89 -8.68
N ARG A 20 -8.16 0.88 -8.07
CA ARG A 20 -9.44 0.93 -8.79
C ARG A 20 -9.65 2.26 -9.49
N THR A 21 -9.22 3.36 -8.90
CA THR A 21 -9.25 4.69 -9.52
C THR A 21 -8.45 4.71 -10.82
N LEU A 22 -7.19 4.27 -10.76
CA LEU A 22 -6.31 4.20 -11.92
C LEU A 22 -6.84 3.24 -12.99
N HIS A 23 -7.39 2.10 -12.58
CA HIS A 23 -7.96 1.14 -13.50
C HIS A 23 -9.20 1.64 -14.26
N LYS A 24 -10.09 2.36 -13.58
CA LYS A 24 -11.31 2.89 -14.24
C LYS A 24 -11.03 3.99 -15.26
N THR A 25 -9.92 4.67 -15.12
CA THR A 25 -9.55 5.71 -16.10
C THR A 25 -9.06 5.13 -17.43
N ASN A 26 -9.05 3.81 -17.61
CA ASN A 26 -8.59 3.06 -18.78
C ASN A 26 -7.15 3.33 -19.24
N ASN A 27 -6.34 4.00 -18.42
CA ASN A 27 -4.97 4.37 -18.80
C ASN A 27 -3.89 3.58 -18.07
N TYR A 28 -4.28 2.77 -17.09
CA TYR A 28 -3.39 1.84 -16.43
C TYR A 28 -3.94 0.42 -16.59
N CYS A 29 -3.22 -0.39 -17.34
CA CYS A 29 -3.63 -1.75 -17.65
C CYS A 29 -3.21 -2.73 -16.55
N ILE A 30 -4.03 -3.75 -16.37
CA ILE A 30 -3.85 -4.80 -15.39
C ILE A 30 -4.26 -6.11 -16.03
N LYS A 31 -3.49 -7.16 -15.77
CA LYS A 31 -3.81 -8.50 -16.28
C LYS A 31 -5.06 -9.05 -15.57
N LYS A 32 -6.03 -9.53 -16.34
CA LYS A 32 -7.16 -10.29 -15.80
C LYS A 32 -6.67 -11.55 -15.12
N SER A 33 -7.17 -11.82 -13.91
CA SER A 33 -7.01 -13.13 -13.30
C SER A 33 -7.78 -14.16 -14.13
N GLN A 34 -7.11 -15.24 -14.53
CA GLN A 34 -7.76 -16.33 -15.29
C GLN A 34 -8.77 -17.13 -14.44
N ARG A 35 -8.65 -17.10 -13.10
CA ARG A 35 -9.48 -17.91 -12.19
C ARG A 35 -10.80 -17.25 -11.77
N GLU A 36 -10.89 -15.93 -11.78
CA GLU A 36 -12.02 -15.21 -11.15
C GLU A 36 -12.71 -14.20 -12.06
N GLY A 37 -12.36 -14.12 -13.35
CA GLY A 37 -12.91 -13.09 -14.26
C GLY A 37 -12.57 -11.65 -13.85
N GLY A 38 -11.76 -11.46 -12.81
CA GLY A 38 -11.35 -10.17 -12.23
C GLY A 38 -9.91 -9.79 -12.54
N TYR A 39 -9.56 -8.58 -12.13
CA TYR A 39 -8.20 -8.04 -12.27
C TYR A 39 -7.35 -8.44 -11.06
N ARG A 40 -6.13 -8.91 -11.28
CA ARG A 40 -5.20 -9.20 -10.21
C ARG A 40 -4.45 -7.91 -9.84
N LYS A 41 -4.77 -7.36 -8.67
CA LYS A 41 -4.11 -6.18 -8.12
C LYS A 41 -2.64 -6.47 -7.77
N GLU A 42 -2.37 -7.64 -7.22
CA GLU A 42 -1.10 -8.04 -6.63
C GLU A 42 -0.51 -9.23 -7.40
N PRO A 43 0.34 -8.99 -8.42
CA PRO A 43 1.00 -10.07 -9.14
C PRO A 43 2.10 -10.75 -8.30
N ASP A 44 2.70 -10.04 -7.33
CA ASP A 44 3.77 -10.49 -6.42
C ASP A 44 4.99 -11.09 -7.15
N ILE A 45 5.30 -10.59 -8.38
CA ILE A 45 6.38 -11.15 -9.17
C ILE A 45 7.74 -10.72 -8.61
N LEU A 46 7.89 -9.47 -8.16
CA LEU A 46 9.12 -9.01 -7.53
C LEU A 46 9.46 -9.82 -6.26
N LEU A 47 8.45 -10.20 -5.46
CA LEU A 47 8.66 -11.11 -4.34
C LEU A 47 9.13 -12.49 -4.80
N LYS A 48 8.56 -13.02 -5.88
CA LYS A 48 8.98 -14.32 -6.44
C LYS A 48 10.42 -14.29 -6.97
N ILE A 49 10.87 -13.17 -7.54
CA ILE A 49 12.26 -12.99 -7.96
C ILE A 49 13.17 -13.02 -6.74
N LEU A 50 12.83 -12.26 -5.68
CA LEU A 50 13.57 -12.28 -4.42
C LEU A 50 13.67 -13.69 -3.83
N GLU A 51 12.59 -14.46 -3.92
CA GLU A 51 12.53 -15.87 -3.49
C GLU A 51 13.17 -16.86 -4.49
N ARG A 52 13.74 -16.36 -5.58
CA ARG A 52 14.40 -17.14 -6.66
C ARG A 52 13.47 -18.14 -7.35
N HIS A 53 12.20 -17.82 -7.46
CA HIS A 53 11.22 -18.62 -8.22
C HIS A 53 11.14 -18.20 -9.70
N THR A 54 11.68 -17.04 -10.03
CA THR A 54 11.69 -16.45 -11.37
C THR A 54 12.82 -15.41 -11.43
N ASP A 55 13.09 -14.79 -12.58
CA ASP A 55 14.10 -13.76 -12.76
C ASP A 55 13.50 -12.40 -13.13
N ILE A 56 14.33 -11.38 -13.28
CA ILE A 56 13.88 -10.02 -13.59
C ILE A 56 13.36 -9.89 -15.01
N GLU A 57 13.87 -10.70 -15.93
CA GLU A 57 13.43 -10.77 -17.32
C GLU A 57 11.97 -11.24 -17.40
N ASP A 58 11.56 -12.19 -16.59
CA ASP A 58 10.15 -12.62 -16.49
C ASP A 58 9.23 -11.47 -16.04
N TYR A 59 9.71 -10.60 -15.15
CA TYR A 59 8.96 -9.41 -14.77
C TYR A 59 8.87 -8.40 -15.90
N VAL A 60 9.98 -8.17 -16.62
CA VAL A 60 10.01 -7.29 -17.80
C VAL A 60 9.04 -7.81 -18.85
N ASP A 61 9.07 -9.09 -19.16
CA ASP A 61 8.17 -9.72 -20.12
C ASP A 61 6.71 -9.66 -19.67
N TYR A 62 6.45 -9.90 -18.38
CA TYR A 62 5.10 -9.75 -17.83
C TYR A 62 4.56 -8.33 -18.03
N ILE A 63 5.32 -7.30 -17.65
CA ILE A 63 4.91 -5.90 -17.81
C ILE A 63 4.73 -5.55 -19.29
N ASN A 64 5.62 -6.01 -20.16
CA ASN A 64 5.52 -5.80 -21.61
C ASN A 64 4.31 -6.50 -22.22
N SER A 65 3.89 -7.64 -21.69
CA SER A 65 2.71 -8.38 -22.14
C SER A 65 1.38 -7.71 -21.80
N LEU A 66 1.38 -6.75 -20.85
CA LEU A 66 0.17 -6.02 -20.47
C LEU A 66 -0.20 -5.02 -21.58
N PRO A 67 -1.48 -4.88 -21.93
CA PRO A 67 -1.91 -3.92 -22.94
C PRO A 67 -1.70 -2.48 -22.46
N GLY A 68 -1.51 -1.56 -23.43
CA GLY A 68 -1.37 -0.13 -23.17
C GLY A 68 0.06 0.32 -22.86
N GLU A 69 0.22 1.63 -22.80
CA GLU A 69 1.53 2.29 -22.57
C GLU A 69 1.80 2.57 -21.09
N ARG A 70 0.77 2.50 -20.25
CA ARG A 70 0.85 2.72 -18.81
C ARG A 70 0.38 1.46 -18.08
N VAL A 71 1.19 0.96 -17.19
CA VAL A 71 0.93 -0.27 -16.45
C VAL A 71 1.22 -0.08 -14.96
N THR A 72 0.58 -0.90 -14.12
CA THR A 72 0.74 -0.80 -12.66
C THR A 72 1.08 -2.14 -12.03
N ASP A 73 1.90 -2.09 -10.99
CA ASP A 73 2.09 -3.16 -10.01
C ASP A 73 1.71 -2.63 -8.62
N PHE A 74 0.62 -3.17 -8.06
CA PHE A 74 0.09 -2.80 -6.75
C PHE A 74 0.27 -3.91 -5.71
N SER A 75 1.31 -4.72 -5.85
CA SER A 75 1.65 -5.74 -4.86
C SER A 75 2.01 -5.10 -3.52
N ASN A 76 1.33 -5.52 -2.45
CA ASN A 76 1.65 -5.04 -1.11
C ASN A 76 3.05 -5.51 -0.66
N SER A 77 3.53 -6.63 -1.19
CA SER A 77 4.88 -7.16 -0.98
C SER A 77 5.99 -6.20 -1.41
N ASN A 78 5.71 -5.27 -2.34
CA ASN A 78 6.69 -4.28 -2.78
C ASN A 78 7.18 -3.36 -1.63
N ALA A 79 6.37 -3.18 -0.59
CA ALA A 79 6.76 -2.38 0.58
C ALA A 79 7.81 -3.08 1.48
N ASP A 80 7.91 -4.39 1.39
CA ASP A 80 8.70 -5.24 2.28
C ASP A 80 9.97 -5.80 1.60
N LEU A 81 10.24 -5.40 0.35
CA LEU A 81 11.45 -5.81 -0.38
C LEU A 81 12.71 -5.23 0.28
N PRO A 82 13.83 -5.99 0.32
CA PRO A 82 15.10 -5.49 0.81
C PRO A 82 15.67 -4.39 -0.09
N GLU A 83 16.44 -3.46 0.50
CA GLU A 83 17.08 -2.38 -0.26
C GLU A 83 18.08 -2.93 -1.29
N GLU A 84 18.85 -3.93 -0.89
CA GLU A 84 19.84 -4.58 -1.75
C GLU A 84 19.18 -5.21 -2.99
N PHE A 85 17.97 -5.73 -2.84
CA PHE A 85 17.22 -6.29 -3.97
C PHE A 85 16.73 -5.17 -4.91
N ILE A 86 16.24 -4.06 -4.37
CA ILE A 86 15.87 -2.91 -5.21
C ILE A 86 17.10 -2.35 -5.93
N ASP A 87 18.24 -2.25 -5.25
CA ASP A 87 19.51 -1.81 -5.87
C ASP A 87 19.94 -2.73 -7.04
N GLU A 88 19.68 -4.03 -6.91
CA GLU A 88 19.98 -5.01 -7.95
C GLU A 88 19.09 -4.86 -9.19
N ILE A 89 17.78 -4.72 -9.00
CA ILE A 89 16.82 -4.73 -10.11
C ILE A 89 16.56 -3.36 -10.74
N ALA A 90 16.81 -2.26 -10.04
CA ALA A 90 16.49 -0.91 -10.50
C ALA A 90 17.14 -0.53 -11.83
N PRO A 91 18.42 -0.85 -12.10
CA PRO A 91 19.03 -0.57 -13.41
C PRO A 91 18.29 -1.25 -14.56
N THR A 92 17.90 -2.52 -14.41
CA THR A 92 17.12 -3.25 -15.41
C THR A 92 15.75 -2.61 -15.63
N LEU A 93 15.04 -2.25 -14.55
CA LEU A 93 13.75 -1.59 -14.67
C LEU A 93 13.85 -0.26 -15.41
N LEU A 94 14.87 0.56 -15.11
CA LEU A 94 15.09 1.87 -15.75
C LEU A 94 15.49 1.74 -17.23
N ASN A 95 16.13 0.64 -17.62
CA ASN A 95 16.45 0.37 -19.02
C ASN A 95 15.21 0.02 -19.86
N HIS A 96 14.16 -0.53 -19.24
CA HIS A 96 12.98 -1.01 -19.95
C HIS A 96 11.75 -0.10 -19.78
N PHE A 97 11.65 0.66 -18.68
CA PHE A 97 10.45 1.39 -18.30
C PHE A 97 10.74 2.81 -17.80
N ASP A 98 9.80 3.71 -18.03
CA ASP A 98 9.69 4.96 -17.27
C ASP A 98 8.99 4.63 -15.95
N VAL A 99 9.80 4.49 -14.88
CA VAL A 99 9.32 4.00 -13.58
C VAL A 99 8.97 5.15 -12.65
N LYS A 100 7.76 5.13 -12.12
CA LYS A 100 7.33 6.00 -11.00
C LYS A 100 6.86 5.12 -9.83
N VAL A 101 7.03 5.61 -8.61
CA VAL A 101 6.62 4.88 -7.41
C VAL A 101 5.64 5.71 -6.59
N THR A 102 4.55 5.10 -6.18
CA THR A 102 3.63 5.68 -5.19
C THR A 102 3.72 4.91 -3.88
N MET A 103 3.62 5.62 -2.78
CA MET A 103 3.47 5.06 -1.45
C MET A 103 2.23 5.61 -0.78
N ILE A 104 1.33 4.75 -0.32
CA ILE A 104 0.25 5.17 0.57
C ILE A 104 0.60 4.70 1.98
N VAL A 105 0.66 5.64 2.90
CA VAL A 105 0.89 5.39 4.31
C VAL A 105 -0.35 5.74 5.13
N ARG A 106 -0.43 5.24 6.32
CA ARG A 106 -1.53 5.46 7.25
C ARG A 106 -0.96 5.73 8.63
N ASP A 107 -1.71 6.43 9.50
CA ASP A 107 -1.35 6.50 10.91
C ASP A 107 -0.88 5.14 11.42
N PRO A 108 0.35 5.03 11.97
CA PRO A 108 0.94 3.74 12.33
C PRO A 108 0.07 2.91 13.28
N VAL A 109 -0.60 3.55 14.25
CA VAL A 109 -1.49 2.86 15.18
C VAL A 109 -2.73 2.35 14.47
N ARG A 110 -3.34 3.17 13.61
CA ARG A 110 -4.54 2.77 12.87
C ARG A 110 -4.25 1.67 11.86
N ARG A 111 -3.08 1.75 11.20
CA ARG A 111 -2.65 0.68 10.29
C ARG A 111 -2.43 -0.63 11.05
N TYR A 112 -1.66 -0.59 12.13
CA TYR A 112 -1.40 -1.72 13.00
C TYR A 112 -2.73 -2.35 13.49
N TYR A 113 -3.64 -1.52 13.93
CA TYR A 113 -4.94 -1.96 14.42
C TYR A 113 -5.78 -2.65 13.33
N SER A 114 -5.82 -2.09 12.14
CA SER A 114 -6.53 -2.68 10.99
C SER A 114 -5.94 -4.04 10.59
N LEU A 115 -4.61 -4.15 10.58
CA LEU A 115 -3.90 -5.42 10.35
C LEU A 115 -4.28 -6.46 11.41
N CYS A 116 -4.22 -6.09 12.68
CA CYS A 116 -4.54 -7.02 13.78
C CYS A 116 -5.97 -7.52 13.71
N ASN A 117 -6.95 -6.65 13.42
CA ASN A 117 -8.34 -7.07 13.28
C ASN A 117 -8.54 -8.04 12.12
N HIS A 118 -7.88 -7.79 10.98
CA HIS A 118 -7.96 -8.69 9.84
C HIS A 118 -7.40 -10.08 10.18
N LEU A 119 -6.18 -10.13 10.67
CA LEU A 119 -5.51 -11.39 11.02
C LEU A 119 -6.22 -12.12 12.17
N TYR A 120 -6.71 -11.40 13.17
CA TYR A 120 -7.47 -12.00 14.27
C TYR A 120 -8.76 -12.66 13.77
N LYS A 121 -9.47 -12.05 12.82
CA LYS A 121 -10.65 -12.65 12.20
C LYS A 121 -10.31 -13.93 11.42
N GLU A 122 -9.16 -13.93 10.74
CA GLU A 122 -8.65 -15.11 10.03
C GLU A 122 -8.23 -16.21 11.01
N ASP A 123 -7.50 -15.88 12.08
CA ASP A 123 -7.02 -16.82 13.09
C ASP A 123 -8.16 -17.44 13.91
N ILE A 124 -9.22 -16.68 14.22
CA ILE A 124 -10.43 -17.24 14.83
C ILE A 124 -11.05 -18.31 13.93
N ARG A 125 -11.11 -18.06 12.61
CA ARG A 125 -11.59 -19.06 11.65
C ARG A 125 -10.70 -20.30 11.64
N ASN A 126 -9.41 -20.15 11.87
CA ASN A 126 -8.40 -21.22 11.87
C ASN A 126 -8.16 -21.85 13.26
N ARG A 127 -8.94 -21.48 14.29
CA ARG A 127 -8.90 -22.04 15.65
C ARG A 127 -7.61 -21.77 16.45
N ILE A 128 -6.91 -20.67 16.21
CA ILE A 128 -5.79 -20.24 17.05
C ILE A 128 -6.37 -19.56 18.29
N HIS A 129 -6.09 -20.12 19.47
CA HIS A 129 -6.71 -19.70 20.73
C HIS A 129 -5.90 -18.60 21.42
N GLY A 130 -6.56 -17.50 21.75
CA GLY A 130 -6.03 -16.41 22.57
C GLY A 130 -7.06 -15.28 22.72
N THR A 131 -6.91 -14.43 23.73
CA THR A 131 -7.73 -13.22 23.80
C THR A 131 -7.24 -12.22 22.75
N SER A 132 -8.14 -11.40 22.23
CA SER A 132 -7.80 -10.32 21.30
C SER A 132 -6.66 -9.44 21.83
N ILE A 133 -6.64 -9.12 23.13
CA ILE A 133 -5.58 -8.33 23.76
C ILE A 133 -4.22 -9.02 23.68
N GLN A 134 -4.16 -10.33 23.92
CA GLN A 134 -2.91 -11.10 23.81
C GLN A 134 -2.38 -11.11 22.38
N TYR A 135 -3.28 -11.29 21.41
CA TYR A 135 -2.97 -11.26 20.00
C TYR A 135 -2.41 -9.88 19.58
N PHE A 136 -3.11 -8.80 19.95
CA PHE A 136 -2.64 -7.44 19.67
C PHE A 136 -1.25 -7.15 20.27
N ARG A 137 -1.01 -7.58 21.53
CA ARG A 137 0.31 -7.41 22.16
C ARG A 137 1.40 -8.23 21.45
N HIS A 138 1.09 -9.43 21.01
CA HIS A 138 2.02 -10.26 20.24
C HIS A 138 2.38 -9.59 18.91
N MET A 139 1.40 -9.20 18.12
CA MET A 139 1.61 -8.55 16.84
C MET A 139 2.40 -7.25 16.93
N LEU A 140 2.22 -6.48 18.02
CA LEU A 140 2.94 -5.23 18.22
C LEU A 140 4.46 -5.41 18.35
N LYS A 141 4.92 -6.57 18.81
CA LYS A 141 6.36 -6.90 18.87
C LYS A 141 6.97 -7.17 17.49
N HIS A 142 6.16 -7.58 16.55
CA HIS A 142 6.59 -7.97 15.20
C HIS A 142 6.27 -6.89 14.15
N PHE A 143 5.64 -5.79 14.55
CA PHE A 143 5.33 -4.68 13.66
C PHE A 143 6.55 -3.77 13.53
N ASN A 144 7.36 -4.00 12.49
CA ASN A 144 8.66 -3.35 12.27
C ASN A 144 8.77 -2.66 10.90
N HIS A 145 7.67 -2.28 10.27
CA HIS A 145 7.67 -1.63 8.98
C HIS A 145 7.98 -0.14 9.10
N SER A 146 9.10 0.29 8.54
CA SER A 146 9.49 1.70 8.46
C SER A 146 9.00 2.33 7.15
N TYR A 147 8.15 3.33 7.23
CA TYR A 147 7.72 4.11 6.06
C TYR A 147 8.89 4.85 5.42
N VAL A 148 9.74 5.44 6.25
CA VAL A 148 10.88 6.23 5.80
C VAL A 148 11.94 5.39 5.12
N ARG A 149 12.23 4.19 5.65
CA ARG A 149 13.16 3.25 5.00
C ARG A 149 12.66 2.89 3.60
N THR A 150 11.41 2.47 3.47
CA THR A 150 10.82 2.12 2.17
C THR A 150 10.82 3.31 1.21
N TYR A 151 10.50 4.52 1.70
CA TYR A 151 10.57 5.73 0.90
C TYR A 151 11.97 6.02 0.37
N ARG A 152 12.98 6.01 1.25
CA ARG A 152 14.38 6.29 0.88
C ARG A 152 14.91 5.28 -0.13
N MET A 153 14.59 4.01 0.08
CA MET A 153 14.97 2.89 -0.79
C MET A 153 14.48 3.13 -2.22
N TYR A 154 13.20 3.42 -2.41
CA TYR A 154 12.65 3.66 -3.74
C TYR A 154 13.08 4.99 -4.33
N ARG A 155 13.12 6.07 -3.52
CA ARG A 155 13.52 7.40 -3.99
C ARG A 155 14.96 7.47 -4.48
N LYS A 156 15.82 6.59 -4.05
CA LYS A 156 17.20 6.46 -4.54
C LYS A 156 17.25 6.25 -6.06
N TRP A 157 16.28 5.54 -6.59
CA TRP A 157 16.26 5.10 -7.99
C TRP A 157 15.13 5.73 -8.81
N PHE A 158 13.99 5.99 -8.21
CA PHE A 158 12.76 6.34 -8.91
C PHE A 158 12.11 7.60 -8.35
N PRO A 159 11.49 8.44 -9.20
CA PRO A 159 10.54 9.45 -8.71
C PRO A 159 9.50 8.79 -7.80
N THR A 160 9.38 9.27 -6.57
CA THR A 160 8.53 8.64 -5.54
C THR A 160 7.59 9.66 -4.91
N HIS A 161 6.30 9.39 -4.93
CA HIS A 161 5.24 10.21 -4.34
C HIS A 161 4.60 9.51 -3.15
N ILE A 162 4.59 10.21 -1.99
CA ILE A 162 3.95 9.69 -0.76
C ILE A 162 2.59 10.35 -0.59
N MET A 163 1.61 9.54 -0.25
CA MET A 163 0.26 9.96 0.13
C MET A 163 -0.06 9.46 1.53
N VAL A 164 -0.67 10.32 2.34
CA VAL A 164 -1.23 9.92 3.63
C VAL A 164 -2.69 9.55 3.42
N MET A 165 -3.06 8.34 3.79
CA MET A 165 -4.40 7.80 3.56
C MET A 165 -5.50 8.72 4.12
N GLU A 166 -5.31 9.18 5.35
CA GLU A 166 -6.29 10.02 6.03
C GLU A 166 -6.47 11.38 5.34
N ASP A 167 -5.38 11.94 4.80
CA ASP A 167 -5.43 13.22 4.08
C ASP A 167 -6.05 13.04 2.70
N LEU A 168 -5.71 11.94 1.99
CA LEU A 168 -6.34 11.59 0.72
C LEU A 168 -7.87 11.49 0.82
N TRP A 169 -8.39 10.99 1.95
CA TRP A 169 -9.84 10.88 2.17
C TRP A 169 -10.51 12.17 2.62
N LYS A 170 -9.83 12.95 3.44
CA LYS A 170 -10.39 14.20 3.97
C LYS A 170 -10.29 15.35 2.97
N ASN A 171 -9.20 15.38 2.22
CA ASN A 171 -8.80 16.47 1.36
C ASN A 171 -8.56 16.00 -0.10
N GLU A 172 -9.43 15.10 -0.59
CA GLU A 172 -9.34 14.53 -1.94
C GLU A 172 -9.09 15.59 -3.02
N LYS A 173 -9.79 16.74 -2.91
CA LYS A 173 -9.68 17.85 -3.86
C LYS A 173 -8.30 18.50 -3.89
N GLU A 174 -7.49 18.33 -2.84
CA GLU A 174 -6.13 18.87 -2.75
C GLU A 174 -5.09 17.78 -3.07
N GLU A 175 -5.35 16.55 -2.69
CA GLU A 175 -4.39 15.45 -2.82
C GLU A 175 -4.40 14.82 -4.23
N LEU A 176 -5.58 14.69 -4.87
CA LEU A 176 -5.65 14.14 -6.23
C LEU A 176 -4.94 14.99 -7.29
N PRO A 177 -4.99 16.34 -7.28
CA PRO A 177 -4.19 17.12 -8.19
C PRO A 177 -2.69 16.89 -8.06
N LYS A 178 -2.16 16.74 -6.84
CA LYS A 178 -0.74 16.44 -6.61
C LYS A 178 -0.34 15.09 -7.20
N LEU A 179 -1.20 14.09 -7.00
CA LEU A 179 -1.00 12.77 -7.60
C LEU A 179 -1.13 12.83 -9.13
N SER A 180 -2.09 13.60 -9.64
CA SER A 180 -2.28 13.79 -11.10
C SER A 180 -1.08 14.41 -11.75
N GLU A 181 -0.48 15.45 -11.13
CA GLU A 181 0.75 16.09 -11.57
C GLU A 181 1.92 15.10 -11.56
N PHE A 182 2.09 14.38 -10.47
CA PHE A 182 3.14 13.35 -10.35
C PHE A 182 3.02 12.27 -11.42
N LEU A 183 1.81 11.78 -11.68
CA LEU A 183 1.55 10.75 -12.68
C LEU A 183 1.53 11.29 -14.12
N GLU A 184 1.53 12.63 -14.30
CA GLU A 184 1.29 13.28 -15.59
C GLU A 184 -0.01 12.77 -16.24
N TYR A 185 -1.00 12.61 -15.38
CA TYR A 185 -2.29 12.04 -15.77
C TYR A 185 -3.46 12.62 -14.95
N PRO A 186 -4.50 13.16 -15.58
CA PRO A 186 -5.61 13.79 -14.87
C PRO A 186 -6.49 12.77 -14.13
N LEU A 187 -6.45 12.81 -12.81
CA LEU A 187 -7.37 12.09 -11.94
C LEU A 187 -8.46 13.08 -11.47
N LYS A 188 -9.73 12.72 -11.64
CA LYS A 188 -10.85 13.61 -11.31
C LYS A 188 -11.42 13.34 -9.92
N GLU A 189 -11.52 12.08 -9.55
CA GLU A 189 -12.12 11.62 -8.31
C GLU A 189 -11.62 10.23 -7.94
N LEU A 190 -11.61 9.91 -6.66
CA LEU A 190 -11.41 8.55 -6.20
C LEU A 190 -12.66 7.73 -6.53
N HIS A 191 -12.45 6.49 -6.90
CA HIS A 191 -13.55 5.62 -7.25
C HIS A 191 -14.50 5.38 -6.06
N PRO A 192 -15.79 5.77 -6.14
CA PRO A 192 -16.70 5.73 -5.00
C PRO A 192 -17.02 4.30 -4.49
N ASN A 193 -16.84 3.28 -5.33
CA ASN A 193 -17.06 1.87 -4.96
C ASN A 193 -15.77 1.18 -4.47
N VAL A 194 -15.03 1.87 -3.69
CA VAL A 194 -13.67 1.55 -3.34
C VAL A 194 -13.57 0.53 -2.23
N TYR A 195 -14.65 0.19 -1.60
CA TYR A 195 -14.66 -0.71 -0.46
C TYR A 195 -15.45 -1.98 -0.73
N HIS A 196 -14.80 -3.12 -0.58
CA HIS A 196 -15.31 -4.47 -0.58
C HIS A 196 -16.73 -4.69 -1.14
N ASP A 197 -16.80 -5.25 -2.33
CA ASP A 197 -17.98 -5.92 -2.89
C ASP A 197 -19.35 -5.25 -2.68
N GLY A 198 -19.47 -4.01 -3.16
CA GLY A 198 -20.77 -3.34 -3.29
C GLY A 198 -21.26 -2.57 -2.04
N ILE A 199 -20.45 -2.41 -1.03
CA ILE A 199 -20.82 -1.66 0.16
C ILE A 199 -20.52 -0.18 -0.04
N LYS A 200 -21.55 0.66 -0.03
CA LYS A 200 -21.44 2.12 -0.13
C LYS A 200 -20.66 2.69 1.06
N HIS A 201 -19.93 3.77 0.82
CA HIS A 201 -19.08 4.47 1.79
C HIS A 201 -19.73 4.73 3.17
N ASP A 202 -21.06 4.94 3.22
CA ASP A 202 -21.80 5.13 4.47
C ASP A 202 -21.90 3.87 5.34
N LYS A 203 -21.84 2.68 4.72
CA LYS A 203 -21.86 1.41 5.49
C LYS A 203 -20.50 1.02 6.05
N LEU A 204 -19.41 1.65 5.61
CA LEU A 204 -18.09 1.41 6.20
C LEU A 204 -17.95 2.01 7.59
N LYS A 205 -18.63 3.12 7.87
CA LYS A 205 -18.72 3.63 9.25
C LYS A 205 -19.31 2.58 10.17
N ASP A 206 -20.28 1.80 9.68
CA ASP A 206 -20.98 0.77 10.46
C ASP A 206 -20.26 -0.58 10.45
N GLN A 207 -19.45 -0.91 9.42
CA GLN A 207 -18.65 -2.16 9.40
C GLN A 207 -17.41 -2.14 10.30
N TRP A 208 -16.97 -0.95 10.73
CA TRP A 208 -15.96 -0.85 11.77
C TRP A 208 -16.52 -1.21 13.15
N THR A 209 -17.85 -1.37 13.29
CA THR A 209 -18.49 -1.78 14.54
C THR A 209 -18.26 -3.24 14.93
N ASP A 210 -17.95 -4.10 13.95
CA ASP A 210 -17.56 -5.49 14.23
C ASP A 210 -16.07 -5.66 14.55
N ASP A 211 -15.28 -4.60 14.37
CA ASP A 211 -13.90 -4.58 14.80
C ASP A 211 -13.83 -4.40 16.31
N ILE A 212 -12.88 -5.08 16.93
CA ILE A 212 -12.62 -4.89 18.36
C ILE A 212 -12.26 -3.42 18.56
N PRO A 213 -13.04 -2.63 19.34
CA PRO A 213 -12.79 -1.21 19.48
C PRO A 213 -11.44 -0.97 20.15
N LEU A 214 -10.60 -0.13 19.53
CA LEU A 214 -9.36 0.29 20.13
C LEU A 214 -9.67 1.24 21.29
N SER A 215 -9.49 0.75 22.52
CA SER A 215 -9.68 1.59 23.70
C SER A 215 -8.66 2.75 23.71
N PRO A 216 -8.98 3.91 24.32
CA PRO A 216 -8.01 5.00 24.46
C PRO A 216 -6.68 4.57 25.07
N ILE A 217 -6.72 3.67 26.06
CA ILE A 217 -5.50 3.09 26.68
C ILE A 217 -4.75 2.23 25.66
N GLY A 218 -5.45 1.39 24.91
CA GLY A 218 -4.84 0.56 23.84
C GLY A 218 -4.20 1.41 22.76
N TYR A 219 -4.86 2.50 22.34
CA TYR A 219 -4.29 3.46 21.40
C TYR A 219 -3.00 4.07 21.93
N GLN A 220 -3.01 4.58 23.16
CA GLN A 220 -1.84 5.21 23.78
C GLN A 220 -0.67 4.23 23.95
N MET A 221 -0.94 2.99 24.35
CA MET A 221 0.09 1.95 24.43
C MET A 221 0.70 1.63 23.05
N ALA A 222 -0.12 1.48 22.02
CA ALA A 222 0.37 1.25 20.67
C ALA A 222 1.16 2.45 20.15
N ARG A 223 0.69 3.68 20.37
CA ARG A 223 1.39 4.91 20.00
C ARG A 223 2.76 5.02 20.64
N THR A 224 2.86 4.67 21.93
CA THR A 224 4.15 4.64 22.64
C THR A 224 5.11 3.60 22.03
N LYS A 225 4.63 2.42 21.72
CA LYS A 225 5.46 1.35 21.13
C LYS A 225 5.85 1.65 19.67
N LEU A 226 5.02 2.34 18.93
CA LEU A 226 5.25 2.73 17.55
C LEU A 226 5.84 4.14 17.41
N ALA A 227 6.23 4.78 18.53
CA ALA A 227 6.78 6.14 18.53
C ALA A 227 7.98 6.30 17.59
N TRP A 228 8.76 5.25 17.39
CA TRP A 228 9.90 5.26 16.49
C TRP A 228 9.50 5.55 15.03
N ILE A 229 8.34 5.07 14.56
CA ILE A 229 7.84 5.35 13.19
C ILE A 229 7.49 6.85 13.05
N TYR A 230 6.83 7.42 14.06
CA TYR A 230 6.51 8.86 14.06
C TYR A 230 7.79 9.71 14.13
N ASN A 231 8.78 9.30 14.92
CA ASN A 231 10.07 9.98 15.04
C ASN A 231 10.87 9.91 13.72
N GLU A 232 10.93 8.75 13.08
CA GLU A 232 11.56 8.61 11.76
C GLU A 232 10.88 9.53 10.74
N TRP A 233 9.55 9.54 10.71
CA TRP A 233 8.80 10.42 9.81
C TRP A 233 9.09 11.90 10.08
N TYR A 234 9.04 12.30 11.35
CA TYR A 234 9.34 13.69 11.72
C TYR A 234 10.77 14.10 11.31
N ASN A 235 11.73 13.23 11.54
CA ASN A 235 13.13 13.47 11.17
C ASN A 235 13.35 13.57 9.65
N GLU A 236 12.56 12.86 8.86
CA GLU A 236 12.65 12.89 7.39
C GLU A 236 11.93 14.08 6.78
N PHE A 237 10.72 14.37 7.25
CA PHE A 237 9.81 15.34 6.62
C PHE A 237 9.63 16.65 7.41
N GLY A 238 10.22 16.77 8.59
CA GLY A 238 10.16 17.98 9.43
C GLY A 238 8.84 18.17 10.19
N SER A 239 7.79 17.43 9.85
CA SER A 239 6.48 17.49 10.52
C SER A 239 5.73 16.15 10.42
N LEU A 240 4.83 15.91 11.36
CA LEU A 240 3.87 14.82 11.22
C LEU A 240 2.67 15.28 10.37
N PRO A 241 2.01 14.38 9.62
CA PRO A 241 0.73 14.67 9.01
C PRO A 241 -0.27 15.15 10.05
N VAL A 242 -1.05 16.19 9.73
CA VAL A 242 -2.04 16.76 10.66
C VAL A 242 -3.06 15.70 11.10
N SER A 243 -3.37 14.78 10.22
CA SER A 243 -4.29 13.66 10.49
C SER A 243 -3.75 12.62 11.49
N TRP A 244 -2.44 12.69 11.84
CA TRP A 244 -1.79 11.79 12.83
C TRP A 244 -1.62 12.44 14.22
N LEU A 245 -1.92 13.73 14.33
CA LEU A 245 -1.90 14.48 15.60
C LEU A 245 -3.18 14.25 16.39
#